data_f802699c6e9eddd7034688d2bdd0513d
#
_entry.id   f802699c6e9eddd7034688d2bdd0513d
#
_cell.length_a   1.000
_cell.length_b   1.000
_cell.length_c   1.000
_cell.angle_alpha   90.00
_cell.angle_beta   90.00
_cell.angle_gamma   90.00
#
_symmetry.space_group_name_H-M   'P 1'
#
loop_
_entity.id
_entity.type
_entity.pdbx_description
1 polymer ?
#
loop_
_entity_poly.entity_id
_entity_poly.type
_entity_poly.pdbx_seq_one_letter_code
_entity_poly.pdbx_strand_id
1 'polypeptide(L)'
;MIKKASLMAALSVTAFSGWAQDSNSDTLVVTANRFQQPVNTVLAPTDIVTRDDIDRWQSKDLNDVMRRLPGVDIARNGGMGQSASLYVRGTEARHVLVLIDGVPMARPGISNGVDISQIPISLVQRVEYIRGPRSAVYGSGAIGGVVNIITMTDAERSQINAGAGTNGYQSYDGAFNKRFGDTLVTAAGAYQTTKGFNVQPNSSYSGDSDRDGYRNKMLWGGVQHQFDDNFSGFFRGYGYSANADYDQGNWGYAGGNDEDQSYTQSWDTGLHYHSGIYSSQLIANYQRIKDYNYSSDAGRYAAGTTLDDMEQRYIQWGNNVVVGHGAVSGGVDWKQEKLKSSGTTSTDVYKRDTTGLYLTGQQQIDSVTLEASGREDHDEQFGWHGTWQTAAGWEFIDGYRTTLSYGTGFLAPSLGQQYGAERFGIASNPNLKPEESKQWEAGLEGLTGPVDWRLSAYRYEIQNLIDYDNNAYYNVKSATIKGLEWTGNITTGPVEHHLTLQYVDPRDDETNKILYRRAKQQVKYELNGQVYDLGWDVTYHYIGKRYDYDYDNSRTVNMGGLSLWDVGLSYPVTSHLTVRGKIANLFDKDYETVY
;
A
#
# COMPACT_ATOMS: atom_id res chain seq x y z
N MET A 1 15.24 -35.32 -10.11
CA MET A 1 16.32 -34.47 -9.60
C MET A 1 16.27 -33.18 -10.40
N ILE A 2 15.46 -32.23 -9.95
CA ILE A 2 15.37 -30.89 -10.56
C ILE A 2 16.27 -30.01 -9.71
N LYS A 3 17.36 -29.55 -10.32
CA LYS A 3 18.26 -28.58 -9.66
C LYS A 3 17.47 -27.29 -9.45
N LYS A 4 17.24 -26.94 -8.19
CA LYS A 4 16.76 -25.61 -7.79
C LYS A 4 17.79 -24.61 -8.27
N ALA A 5 17.39 -23.74 -9.18
CA ALA A 5 18.18 -22.57 -9.52
C ALA A 5 18.15 -21.64 -8.29
N SER A 6 19.29 -21.52 -7.65
CA SER A 6 19.47 -20.62 -6.49
C SER A 6 19.47 -19.19 -7.01
N LEU A 7 18.36 -18.50 -6.86
CA LEU A 7 18.36 -17.05 -6.90
C LEU A 7 18.96 -16.60 -5.57
N MET A 8 20.21 -16.14 -5.58
CA MET A 8 20.80 -15.45 -4.44
C MET A 8 20.11 -14.11 -4.28
N ALA A 9 18.99 -14.08 -3.57
CA ALA A 9 18.52 -12.87 -2.94
C ALA A 9 19.36 -12.69 -1.67
N ALA A 10 20.20 -11.68 -1.63
CA ALA A 10 20.84 -11.27 -0.40
C ALA A 10 19.73 -10.94 0.60
N LEU A 11 19.62 -11.75 1.64
CA LEU A 11 18.73 -11.49 2.77
C LEU A 11 19.21 -10.22 3.47
N SER A 12 18.66 -9.09 3.09
CA SER A 12 18.68 -7.92 3.94
C SER A 12 17.60 -8.13 4.99
N VAL A 13 17.99 -8.66 6.11
CA VAL A 13 17.12 -8.78 7.27
C VAL A 13 17.01 -7.39 7.87
N THR A 14 15.84 -6.78 7.67
CA THR A 14 15.52 -5.54 8.34
C THR A 14 15.63 -5.69 9.84
N ALA A 15 15.72 -4.60 10.55
CA ALA A 15 15.95 -4.40 11.98
C ALA A 15 15.16 -5.29 12.96
N PHE A 16 14.57 -6.37 12.50
CA PHE A 16 13.90 -7.39 13.29
C PHE A 16 14.68 -8.70 13.39
N SER A 17 15.95 -8.70 13.02
CA SER A 17 16.79 -9.88 13.01
C SER A 17 17.28 -10.24 14.39
N GLY A 18 16.46 -10.94 15.09
CA GLY A 18 16.83 -11.64 16.32
C GLY A 18 16.62 -13.14 16.25
N TRP A 19 16.54 -13.72 15.04
CA TRP A 19 16.43 -15.17 14.90
C TRP A 19 17.76 -15.74 14.47
N ALA A 20 18.29 -16.67 15.26
CA ALA A 20 19.45 -17.46 14.87
C ALA A 20 19.13 -18.14 13.55
N GLN A 21 19.86 -17.75 12.54
CA GLN A 21 19.72 -18.23 11.18
C GLN A 21 20.25 -19.66 11.10
N ASP A 22 19.33 -20.61 10.95
CA ASP A 22 19.70 -21.88 10.34
C ASP A 22 19.94 -21.63 8.85
N SER A 23 21.17 -21.86 8.42
CA SER A 23 21.78 -21.38 7.17
C SER A 23 21.26 -22.05 5.90
N ASN A 24 19.95 -22.37 5.78
CA ASN A 24 19.44 -23.15 4.65
C ASN A 24 18.04 -22.78 4.14
N SER A 25 17.59 -21.53 4.23
CA SER A 25 16.35 -21.19 3.53
C SER A 25 16.39 -19.79 2.91
N ASP A 26 16.44 -19.73 1.59
CA ASP A 26 16.10 -18.57 0.75
C ASP A 26 14.61 -18.19 0.86
N THR A 27 14.01 -18.29 2.04
CA THR A 27 12.57 -18.07 2.24
C THR A 27 12.34 -16.63 2.66
N LEU A 28 11.65 -15.88 1.81
CA LEU A 28 11.19 -14.53 2.15
C LEU A 28 10.30 -14.56 3.39
N VAL A 29 10.55 -13.64 4.32
CA VAL A 29 9.86 -13.55 5.60
C VAL A 29 8.94 -12.34 5.61
N VAL A 30 7.74 -12.52 6.13
CA VAL A 30 6.71 -11.47 6.27
C VAL A 30 6.23 -11.33 7.71
N THR A 31 5.59 -10.21 8.01
CA THR A 31 5.04 -9.89 9.33
C THR A 31 3.50 -9.96 9.36
N ALA A 32 2.91 -10.84 8.56
CA ALA A 32 1.46 -10.96 8.39
C ALA A 32 0.65 -11.10 9.69
N ASN A 33 1.23 -11.72 10.70
CA ASN A 33 0.61 -11.97 12.00
C ASN A 33 1.33 -11.26 13.16
N ARG A 34 1.98 -10.12 12.89
CA ARG A 34 2.82 -9.38 13.86
C ARG A 34 4.04 -10.16 14.38
N PHE A 35 4.40 -11.25 13.75
CA PHE A 35 5.65 -11.97 13.93
C PHE A 35 6.23 -12.37 12.58
N GLN A 36 7.55 -12.54 12.54
CA GLN A 36 8.24 -12.94 11.31
C GLN A 36 7.96 -14.42 11.03
N GLN A 37 7.52 -14.70 9.81
CA GLN A 37 7.29 -16.07 9.36
C GLN A 37 7.57 -16.20 7.86
N PRO A 38 7.97 -17.38 7.39
CA PRO A 38 8.13 -17.63 5.97
C PRO A 38 6.82 -17.39 5.20
N VAL A 39 6.88 -16.74 4.05
CA VAL A 39 5.68 -16.38 3.27
C VAL A 39 4.83 -17.59 2.89
N ASN A 40 5.45 -18.74 2.64
CA ASN A 40 4.76 -19.98 2.30
C ASN A 40 3.98 -20.62 3.47
N THR A 41 4.20 -20.19 4.71
CA THR A 41 3.45 -20.63 5.89
C THR A 41 2.23 -19.76 6.17
N VAL A 42 2.12 -18.61 5.54
CA VAL A 42 0.98 -17.70 5.70
C VAL A 42 -0.25 -18.28 5.01
N LEU A 43 -1.38 -18.31 5.71
CA LEU A 43 -2.64 -18.82 5.15
C LEU A 43 -3.34 -17.78 4.26
N ALA A 44 -3.19 -16.49 4.56
CA ALA A 44 -3.70 -15.42 3.70
C ALA A 44 -2.90 -15.28 2.42
N PRO A 45 -3.53 -14.95 1.29
CA PRO A 45 -2.83 -14.59 0.08
C PRO A 45 -1.88 -13.42 0.32
N THR A 46 -0.59 -13.68 0.14
CA THR A 46 0.48 -12.71 0.44
C THR A 46 1.46 -12.65 -0.71
N ASP A 47 1.79 -11.44 -1.13
CA ASP A 47 2.82 -11.17 -2.14
C ASP A 47 3.91 -10.29 -1.55
N ILE A 48 5.14 -10.53 -1.98
CA ILE A 48 6.30 -9.72 -1.64
C ILE A 48 6.87 -9.16 -2.93
N VAL A 49 7.02 -7.84 -2.96
CA VAL A 49 7.76 -7.15 -4.03
C VAL A 49 9.10 -6.72 -3.46
N THR A 50 10.17 -7.20 -4.05
CA THR A 50 11.53 -6.87 -3.64
C THR A 50 12.03 -5.60 -4.32
N ARG A 51 13.15 -5.05 -3.84
CA ARG A 51 13.83 -3.94 -4.53
C ARG A 51 14.26 -4.33 -5.95
N ASP A 52 14.72 -5.56 -6.14
CA ASP A 52 15.13 -6.05 -7.45
C ASP A 52 13.94 -6.13 -8.44
N ASP A 53 12.74 -6.48 -7.96
CA ASP A 53 11.52 -6.41 -8.76
C ASP A 53 11.18 -4.97 -9.15
N ILE A 54 11.22 -4.04 -8.19
CA ILE A 54 10.97 -2.60 -8.44
C ILE A 54 11.95 -2.04 -9.47
N ASP A 55 13.23 -2.40 -9.35
CA ASP A 55 14.28 -1.98 -10.27
C ASP A 55 14.13 -2.62 -11.66
N ARG A 56 13.74 -3.90 -11.73
CA ARG A 56 13.44 -4.60 -12.99
C ARG A 56 12.25 -3.95 -13.70
N TRP A 57 11.18 -3.69 -12.98
CA TRP A 57 9.98 -3.03 -13.50
C TRP A 57 10.19 -1.55 -13.83
N GLN A 58 11.28 -0.96 -13.35
CA GLN A 58 11.57 0.48 -13.51
C GLN A 58 10.35 1.33 -13.11
N SER A 59 9.77 0.99 -11.95
CA SER A 59 8.59 1.66 -11.42
C SER A 59 8.93 3.09 -11.01
N LYS A 60 8.09 4.06 -11.40
CA LYS A 60 8.30 5.48 -11.10
C LYS A 60 7.67 5.90 -9.78
N ASP A 61 6.61 5.20 -9.37
CA ASP A 61 5.90 5.40 -8.11
C ASP A 61 5.34 4.07 -7.57
N LEU A 62 4.76 4.08 -6.38
CA LEU A 62 4.16 2.89 -5.79
C LEU A 62 2.89 2.42 -6.51
N ASN A 63 2.18 3.28 -7.21
CA ASN A 63 1.04 2.85 -8.02
C ASN A 63 1.51 1.93 -9.16
N ASP A 64 2.67 2.21 -9.75
CA ASP A 64 3.28 1.35 -10.78
C ASP A 64 3.63 -0.04 -10.23
N VAL A 65 4.02 -0.13 -8.97
CA VAL A 65 4.26 -1.38 -8.27
C VAL A 65 2.95 -2.10 -8.00
N MET A 66 2.03 -1.43 -7.31
CA MET A 66 0.80 -2.04 -6.82
C MET A 66 -0.13 -2.52 -7.94
N ARG A 67 -0.19 -1.80 -9.07
CA ARG A 67 -1.05 -2.20 -10.22
C ARG A 67 -0.69 -3.57 -10.82
N ARG A 68 0.51 -4.09 -10.56
CA ARG A 68 0.96 -5.42 -11.01
C ARG A 68 0.45 -6.54 -10.11
N LEU A 69 0.10 -6.23 -8.87
CA LEU A 69 -0.26 -7.22 -7.85
C LEU A 69 -1.69 -7.74 -8.01
N PRO A 70 -1.94 -9.01 -7.63
CA PRO A 70 -3.26 -9.60 -7.67
C PRO A 70 -4.27 -8.84 -6.80
N GLY A 71 -5.52 -8.75 -7.24
CA GLY A 71 -6.60 -8.12 -6.48
C GLY A 71 -6.56 -6.59 -6.48
N VAL A 72 -5.55 -5.96 -7.07
CA VAL A 72 -5.38 -4.50 -7.07
C VAL A 72 -6.02 -3.87 -8.30
N ASP A 73 -6.81 -2.82 -8.08
CA ASP A 73 -7.26 -1.87 -9.08
C ASP A 73 -6.85 -0.45 -8.65
N ILE A 74 -6.46 0.39 -9.60
CA ILE A 74 -6.02 1.77 -9.33
C ILE A 74 -6.79 2.72 -10.23
N ALA A 75 -7.42 3.70 -9.59
CA ALA A 75 -7.99 4.86 -10.26
C ALA A 75 -7.13 6.09 -9.95
N ARG A 76 -6.56 6.70 -10.96
CA ARG A 76 -5.70 7.89 -10.87
C ARG A 76 -6.35 9.04 -11.65
N ASN A 77 -6.41 10.22 -11.03
CA ASN A 77 -7.06 11.40 -11.60
C ASN A 77 -6.22 12.09 -12.71
N GLY A 78 -5.06 11.54 -13.05
CA GLY A 78 -4.22 12.13 -14.08
C GLY A 78 -2.79 11.61 -14.05
N GLY A 79 -1.83 12.52 -14.12
CA GLY A 79 -0.40 12.25 -14.21
C GLY A 79 0.24 11.77 -12.90
N MET A 80 1.57 11.80 -12.89
CA MET A 80 2.36 11.45 -11.70
C MET A 80 2.08 12.45 -10.58
N GLY A 81 1.93 11.95 -9.34
CA GLY A 81 1.68 12.75 -8.15
C GLY A 81 0.24 13.19 -7.93
N GLN A 82 -0.60 13.09 -8.95
CA GLN A 82 -2.03 13.36 -8.77
C GLN A 82 -2.72 12.24 -8.02
N SER A 83 -3.81 12.59 -7.33
CA SER A 83 -4.54 11.70 -6.43
C SER A 83 -4.86 10.35 -7.07
N ALA A 84 -4.56 9.28 -6.37
CA ALA A 84 -4.82 7.92 -6.78
C ALA A 84 -5.50 7.12 -5.68
N SER A 85 -6.50 6.35 -6.05
CA SER A 85 -7.22 5.44 -5.17
C SER A 85 -6.76 4.01 -5.42
N LEU A 86 -6.28 3.35 -4.37
CA LEU A 86 -5.88 1.94 -4.38
C LEU A 86 -7.03 1.08 -3.87
N TYR A 87 -7.65 0.31 -4.73
CA TYR A 87 -8.70 -0.64 -4.38
C TYR A 87 -8.12 -2.06 -4.31
N VAL A 88 -8.38 -2.76 -3.22
CA VAL A 88 -8.00 -4.16 -3.07
C VAL A 88 -9.26 -5.03 -3.10
N ARG A 89 -9.36 -5.94 -4.07
CA ARG A 89 -10.51 -6.86 -4.21
C ARG A 89 -11.87 -6.14 -4.25
N GLY A 90 -11.89 -4.90 -4.80
CA GLY A 90 -13.09 -4.09 -4.93
C GLY A 90 -13.53 -3.34 -3.67
N THR A 91 -12.81 -3.44 -2.56
CA THR A 91 -13.04 -2.63 -1.34
C THR A 91 -12.65 -1.17 -1.59
N GLU A 92 -12.98 -0.26 -0.67
CA GLU A 92 -12.60 1.14 -0.76
C GLU A 92 -11.10 1.34 -0.47
N ALA A 93 -10.51 2.40 -1.02
CA ALA A 93 -9.10 2.73 -0.77
C ALA A 93 -8.78 2.90 0.73
N ARG A 94 -9.72 3.41 1.52
CA ARG A 94 -9.59 3.54 2.99
C ARG A 94 -9.63 2.21 3.74
N HIS A 95 -10.07 1.12 3.09
CA HIS A 95 -10.09 -0.24 3.65
C HIS A 95 -8.74 -0.95 3.53
N VAL A 96 -7.75 -0.30 2.93
CA VAL A 96 -6.39 -0.80 2.81
C VAL A 96 -5.51 -0.08 3.82
N LEU A 97 -5.00 -0.82 4.80
CA LEU A 97 -4.08 -0.26 5.78
C LEU A 97 -2.67 -0.17 5.18
N VAL A 98 -2.15 1.03 5.08
CA VAL A 98 -0.78 1.28 4.62
C VAL A 98 0.12 1.52 5.83
N LEU A 99 1.19 0.73 5.91
CA LEU A 99 2.21 0.82 6.93
C LEU A 99 3.56 1.22 6.30
N ILE A 100 4.37 1.96 7.02
CA ILE A 100 5.80 2.09 6.73
C ILE A 100 6.55 1.50 7.93
N ASP A 101 7.33 0.45 7.67
CA ASP A 101 8.07 -0.31 8.68
C ASP A 101 7.19 -0.77 9.87
N GLY A 102 5.96 -1.20 9.58
CA GLY A 102 4.99 -1.66 10.57
C GLY A 102 4.21 -0.56 11.31
N VAL A 103 4.50 0.71 11.04
CA VAL A 103 3.81 1.86 11.63
C VAL A 103 2.70 2.36 10.70
N PRO A 104 1.44 2.47 11.17
CA PRO A 104 0.35 2.99 10.35
C PRO A 104 0.62 4.41 9.85
N MET A 105 0.40 4.64 8.57
CA MET A 105 0.47 5.99 8.02
C MET A 105 -0.74 6.83 8.46
N ALA A 106 -0.47 8.06 8.87
CA ALA A 106 -1.50 9.05 9.10
C ALA A 106 -2.25 9.38 7.79
N ARG A 107 -3.54 9.64 7.88
CA ARG A 107 -4.41 9.97 6.73
C ARG A 107 -4.88 11.41 6.88
N PRO A 108 -4.23 12.35 6.19
CA PRO A 108 -4.68 13.74 6.21
C PRO A 108 -5.97 13.91 5.40
N GLY A 109 -6.73 14.91 5.78
CA GLY A 109 -7.86 15.39 5.02
C GLY A 109 -9.01 14.39 4.85
N ILE A 110 -9.81 14.69 3.86
CA ILE A 110 -11.01 13.92 3.48
C ILE A 110 -10.72 12.81 2.48
N SER A 111 -9.43 12.53 2.17
CA SER A 111 -9.10 11.50 1.22
C SER A 111 -9.60 10.12 1.68
N ASN A 112 -10.00 9.31 0.72
CA ASN A 112 -10.56 7.99 0.96
C ASN A 112 -9.51 6.92 1.29
N GLY A 113 -8.33 7.30 1.76
CA GLY A 113 -7.23 6.37 2.09
C GLY A 113 -5.89 7.08 2.11
N VAL A 114 -4.80 6.32 2.24
CA VAL A 114 -3.44 6.84 2.05
C VAL A 114 -3.18 6.96 0.55
N ASP A 115 -2.83 8.13 0.09
CA ASP A 115 -2.35 8.31 -1.28
C ASP A 115 -0.91 7.83 -1.39
N ILE A 116 -0.72 6.63 -1.93
CA ILE A 116 0.60 6.03 -2.12
C ILE A 116 1.40 6.66 -3.26
N SER A 117 0.77 7.49 -4.10
CA SER A 117 1.46 8.14 -5.24
C SER A 117 2.54 9.12 -4.79
N GLN A 118 2.39 9.67 -3.60
CA GLN A 118 3.31 10.65 -3.05
C GLN A 118 4.49 10.03 -2.28
N ILE A 119 4.43 8.72 -1.96
CA ILE A 119 5.51 8.02 -1.27
C ILE A 119 6.67 7.79 -2.24
N PRO A 120 7.88 8.31 -1.96
CA PRO A 120 9.01 8.17 -2.87
C PRO A 120 9.40 6.71 -3.07
N ILE A 121 9.44 6.26 -4.33
CA ILE A 121 9.80 4.88 -4.67
C ILE A 121 11.22 4.49 -4.22
N SER A 122 12.12 5.46 -4.16
CA SER A 122 13.49 5.28 -3.66
C SER A 122 13.58 4.96 -2.17
N LEU A 123 12.52 5.27 -1.40
CA LEU A 123 12.40 4.88 0.02
C LEU A 123 12.14 3.38 0.18
N VAL A 124 11.58 2.74 -0.83
CA VAL A 124 11.02 1.39 -0.75
C VAL A 124 12.09 0.33 -1.00
N GLN A 125 12.38 -0.48 0.00
CA GLN A 125 13.23 -1.67 -0.12
C GLN A 125 12.41 -2.92 -0.47
N ARG A 126 11.21 -3.02 0.10
CA ARG A 126 10.32 -4.15 -0.08
C ARG A 126 8.89 -3.71 0.19
N VAL A 127 7.93 -4.33 -0.48
CA VAL A 127 6.49 -4.20 -0.17
C VAL A 127 5.98 -5.58 0.22
N GLU A 128 5.38 -5.68 1.39
CA GLU A 128 4.62 -6.85 1.84
C GLU A 128 3.13 -6.54 1.63
N TYR A 129 2.47 -7.32 0.81
CA TYR A 129 1.07 -7.13 0.45
C TYR A 129 0.25 -8.33 0.88
N ILE A 130 -0.66 -8.11 1.82
CA ILE A 130 -1.49 -9.15 2.43
C ILE A 130 -2.95 -8.84 2.12
N ARG A 131 -3.65 -9.76 1.49
CA ARG A 131 -5.09 -9.65 1.17
C ARG A 131 -5.96 -10.27 2.24
N GLY A 132 -7.18 -9.77 2.33
CA GLY A 132 -8.17 -10.24 3.29
C GLY A 132 -8.17 -9.49 4.61
N PRO A 133 -9.04 -9.89 5.55
CA PRO A 133 -9.23 -9.18 6.81
C PRO A 133 -8.00 -9.31 7.69
N ARG A 134 -7.49 -8.18 8.17
CA ARG A 134 -6.37 -8.12 9.11
C ARG A 134 -6.64 -7.19 10.30
N SER A 135 -7.89 -6.75 10.47
CA SER A 135 -8.25 -5.89 11.60
C SER A 135 -8.02 -6.56 12.95
N ALA A 136 -8.18 -7.88 13.05
CA ALA A 136 -7.87 -8.66 14.25
C ALA A 136 -6.38 -8.69 14.62
N VAL A 137 -5.51 -8.23 13.71
CA VAL A 137 -4.06 -8.16 13.94
C VAL A 137 -3.61 -6.71 14.00
N TYR A 138 -4.05 -5.87 13.06
CA TYR A 138 -3.55 -4.51 12.84
C TYR A 138 -4.50 -3.40 13.27
N GLY A 139 -5.76 -3.73 13.61
CA GLY A 139 -6.78 -2.76 14.03
C GLY A 139 -7.54 -2.13 12.88
N SER A 140 -8.05 -0.94 13.15
CA SER A 140 -8.91 -0.18 12.24
C SER A 140 -8.29 0.05 10.86
N GLY A 141 -9.08 -0.19 9.80
CA GLY A 141 -8.71 0.08 8.41
C GLY A 141 -8.10 -1.09 7.64
N ALA A 142 -7.85 -2.24 8.28
CA ALA A 142 -7.34 -3.43 7.61
C ALA A 142 -8.47 -4.37 7.16
N ILE A 143 -9.50 -3.83 6.49
CA ILE A 143 -10.65 -4.58 5.98
C ILE A 143 -10.29 -5.32 4.68
N GLY A 144 -9.77 -4.62 3.69
CA GLY A 144 -9.42 -5.18 2.37
C GLY A 144 -8.05 -5.86 2.35
N GLY A 145 -7.15 -5.39 3.18
CA GLY A 145 -5.78 -5.88 3.28
C GLY A 145 -4.81 -4.91 3.92
N VAL A 146 -3.54 -5.28 3.89
CA VAL A 146 -2.42 -4.50 4.43
C VAL A 146 -1.34 -4.37 3.37
N VAL A 147 -0.82 -3.18 3.20
CA VAL A 147 0.39 -2.88 2.42
C VAL A 147 1.45 -2.36 3.39
N ASN A 148 2.46 -3.16 3.67
CA ASN A 148 3.56 -2.77 4.54
C ASN A 148 4.80 -2.45 3.69
N ILE A 149 5.18 -1.19 3.69
CA ILE A 149 6.34 -0.67 2.96
C ILE A 149 7.53 -0.74 3.89
N ILE A 150 8.53 -1.53 3.53
CA ILE A 150 9.79 -1.64 4.27
C ILE A 150 10.79 -0.68 3.63
N THR A 151 11.36 0.18 4.45
CA THR A 151 12.35 1.16 4.01
C THR A 151 13.75 0.54 3.96
N MET A 152 14.71 1.26 3.38
CA MET A 152 16.09 0.79 3.26
C MET A 152 16.74 0.67 4.64
N THR A 153 16.89 -0.54 5.16
CA THR A 153 17.42 -0.74 6.52
C THR A 153 18.67 -1.59 6.63
N ASP A 154 19.04 -2.44 5.66
CA ASP A 154 19.96 -3.52 6.03
C ASP A 154 21.10 -3.86 5.10
N ALA A 155 21.11 -3.43 3.90
CA ALA A 155 22.20 -3.82 3.03
C ALA A 155 23.38 -2.87 3.21
N GLU A 156 24.58 -3.36 3.46
CA GLU A 156 25.82 -2.60 3.24
C GLU A 156 25.99 -2.27 1.74
N ARG A 157 24.93 -1.81 1.11
CA ARG A 157 24.87 -1.49 -0.31
C ARG A 157 24.63 0.01 -0.47
N SER A 158 25.63 0.70 -0.95
CA SER A 158 25.49 2.08 -1.39
C SER A 158 25.20 2.10 -2.90
N GLN A 159 24.25 2.93 -3.32
CA GLN A 159 23.87 3.05 -4.73
C GLN A 159 23.51 4.49 -5.08
N ILE A 160 23.66 4.83 -6.36
CA ILE A 160 23.23 6.11 -6.93
C ILE A 160 22.49 5.77 -8.23
N ASN A 161 21.32 6.35 -8.42
CA ASN A 161 20.54 6.20 -9.63
C ASN A 161 20.26 7.57 -10.24
N ALA A 162 20.24 7.63 -11.56
CA ALA A 162 19.81 8.80 -12.34
C ALA A 162 18.95 8.32 -13.50
N GLY A 163 17.84 9.00 -13.74
CA GLY A 163 16.89 8.65 -14.78
C GLY A 163 16.34 9.87 -15.50
N ALA A 164 15.98 9.68 -16.77
CA ALA A 164 15.28 10.67 -17.57
C ALA A 164 14.22 9.98 -18.45
N GLY A 165 13.18 10.71 -18.85
CA GLY A 165 12.12 10.15 -19.66
C GLY A 165 11.29 11.21 -20.39
N THR A 166 10.22 10.75 -21.01
CA THR A 166 9.24 11.62 -21.68
C THR A 166 8.59 12.59 -20.71
N ASN A 167 7.92 13.61 -21.20
CA ASN A 167 7.27 14.66 -20.42
C ASN A 167 8.21 15.40 -19.44
N GLY A 168 9.51 15.48 -19.78
CA GLY A 168 10.51 16.10 -18.93
C GLY A 168 10.77 15.38 -17.62
N TYR A 169 10.47 14.09 -17.53
CA TYR A 169 10.75 13.27 -16.35
C TYR A 169 12.25 13.21 -16.06
N GLN A 170 12.59 13.41 -14.80
CA GLN A 170 13.93 13.26 -14.25
C GLN A 170 13.84 12.67 -12.85
N SER A 171 14.76 11.79 -12.51
CA SER A 171 14.92 11.23 -11.17
C SER A 171 16.40 11.12 -10.80
N TYR A 172 16.70 11.43 -9.57
CA TYR A 172 18.01 11.30 -8.97
C TYR A 172 17.84 10.78 -7.56
N ASP A 173 18.45 9.66 -7.23
CA ASP A 173 18.42 9.12 -5.89
C ASP A 173 19.74 8.47 -5.51
N GLY A 174 20.00 8.43 -4.23
CA GLY A 174 21.17 7.78 -3.67
C GLY A 174 20.92 7.30 -2.27
N ALA A 175 21.53 6.17 -1.94
CA ALA A 175 21.52 5.59 -0.62
C ALA A 175 22.94 5.17 -0.22
N PHE A 176 23.24 5.42 1.05
CA PHE A 176 24.49 5.03 1.69
C PHE A 176 24.15 4.17 2.90
N ASN A 177 24.69 2.96 2.94
CA ASN A 177 24.58 2.04 4.06
C ASN A 177 25.98 1.57 4.47
N LYS A 178 26.35 1.80 5.71
CA LYS A 178 27.65 1.41 6.24
C LYS A 178 27.56 0.93 7.67
N ARG A 179 28.16 -0.22 7.92
CA ARG A 179 28.35 -0.80 9.26
C ARG A 179 29.68 -0.36 9.86
N PHE A 180 29.63 0.12 11.07
CA PHE A 180 30.77 0.52 11.91
C PHE A 180 30.72 -0.29 13.20
N GLY A 181 31.42 -1.44 13.24
CA GLY A 181 31.27 -2.40 14.33
C GLY A 181 29.81 -2.87 14.45
N ASP A 182 29.22 -2.69 15.61
CA ASP A 182 27.85 -3.09 15.93
C ASP A 182 26.79 -2.04 15.53
N THR A 183 27.22 -0.96 14.86
CA THR A 183 26.34 0.13 14.44
C THR A 183 26.19 0.18 12.93
N LEU A 184 24.96 0.10 12.44
CA LEU A 184 24.59 0.36 11.04
C LEU A 184 24.11 1.82 10.92
N VAL A 185 24.69 2.55 10.00
CA VAL A 185 24.25 3.91 9.64
C VAL A 185 23.73 3.91 8.21
N THR A 186 22.56 4.46 8.01
CA THR A 186 21.92 4.58 6.71
C THR A 186 21.53 6.02 6.44
N ALA A 187 21.76 6.49 5.23
CA ALA A 187 21.27 7.78 4.74
C ALA A 187 20.83 7.63 3.29
N ALA A 188 19.72 8.25 2.92
CA ALA A 188 19.24 8.27 1.54
C ALA A 188 18.61 9.61 1.21
N GLY A 189 18.68 9.99 -0.08
CA GLY A 189 18.04 11.18 -0.60
C GLY A 189 17.55 10.95 -2.01
N ALA A 190 16.46 11.61 -2.38
CA ALA A 190 15.91 11.53 -3.73
C ALA A 190 15.30 12.85 -4.18
N TYR A 191 15.34 13.05 -5.48
CA TYR A 191 14.64 14.09 -6.19
C TYR A 191 14.01 13.51 -7.45
N GLN A 192 12.73 13.79 -7.65
CA GLN A 192 11.98 13.33 -8.82
C GLN A 192 11.12 14.47 -9.34
N THR A 193 11.08 14.66 -10.65
CA THR A 193 10.25 15.69 -11.28
C THR A 193 9.77 15.27 -12.66
N THR A 194 8.65 15.81 -13.09
CA THR A 194 8.15 15.75 -14.47
C THR A 194 7.41 17.04 -14.78
N LYS A 195 7.42 17.43 -16.04
CA LYS A 195 6.57 18.53 -16.52
C LYS A 195 5.12 18.07 -16.77
N GLY A 196 4.88 16.72 -16.71
CA GLY A 196 3.57 16.16 -16.97
C GLY A 196 3.02 16.42 -18.37
N PHE A 197 1.73 16.27 -18.46
CA PHE A 197 0.92 16.53 -19.66
C PHE A 197 -0.40 17.15 -19.19
N ASN A 198 -1.12 17.83 -20.08
CA ASN A 198 -2.45 18.34 -19.77
C ASN A 198 -3.40 17.15 -19.57
N VAL A 199 -3.95 16.99 -18.37
CA VAL A 199 -4.82 15.85 -18.02
C VAL A 199 -6.25 16.00 -18.49
N GLN A 200 -6.70 17.23 -18.86
CA GLN A 200 -8.03 17.49 -19.38
C GLN A 200 -8.02 18.21 -20.75
N PRO A 201 -7.35 17.66 -21.77
CA PRO A 201 -7.10 18.36 -23.04
C PRO A 201 -8.36 18.71 -23.81
N ASN A 202 -9.47 18.04 -23.54
CA ASN A 202 -10.75 18.22 -24.24
C ASN A 202 -11.84 18.85 -23.36
N SER A 203 -11.49 19.34 -22.19
CA SER A 203 -12.47 20.01 -21.32
C SER A 203 -12.96 21.29 -21.99
N SER A 204 -14.26 21.36 -22.25
CA SER A 204 -14.89 22.59 -22.77
C SER A 204 -14.89 23.72 -21.76
N TYR A 205 -14.40 23.47 -20.58
CA TYR A 205 -14.51 24.32 -19.40
C TYR A 205 -13.18 24.71 -18.78
N SER A 206 -12.11 23.98 -19.01
CA SER A 206 -10.81 24.40 -18.53
C SER A 206 -10.27 25.48 -19.45
N GLY A 207 -10.17 26.69 -18.93
CA GLY A 207 -9.34 27.73 -19.53
C GLY A 207 -7.85 27.40 -19.38
N ASP A 208 -7.55 26.25 -18.80
CA ASP A 208 -6.25 25.76 -18.48
C ASP A 208 -5.79 24.77 -19.55
N SER A 209 -4.74 25.13 -20.27
CA SER A 209 -4.15 24.32 -21.33
C SER A 209 -2.69 23.98 -21.02
N ASP A 210 -2.29 24.15 -19.80
CA ASP A 210 -0.92 23.92 -19.38
C ASP A 210 -0.60 22.42 -19.14
N ARG A 211 0.43 22.15 -18.42
CA ARG A 211 0.87 20.79 -18.10
C ARG A 211 0.88 20.57 -16.62
N ASP A 212 0.24 19.49 -16.20
CA ASP A 212 0.18 19.08 -14.82
C ASP A 212 1.46 18.41 -14.38
N GLY A 213 2.34 19.20 -13.83
CA GLY A 213 3.67 18.78 -13.38
C GLY A 213 3.67 18.09 -12.02
N TYR A 214 4.80 17.49 -11.69
CA TYR A 214 5.05 16.88 -10.39
C TYR A 214 6.48 17.06 -9.95
N ARG A 215 6.66 17.25 -8.63
CA ARG A 215 7.97 17.32 -7.98
C ARG A 215 7.95 16.65 -6.62
N ASN A 216 8.92 15.79 -6.37
CA ASN A 216 9.10 15.14 -5.07
C ASN A 216 10.55 15.27 -4.61
N LYS A 217 10.74 15.50 -3.31
CA LYS A 217 12.05 15.54 -2.64
C LYS A 217 11.97 14.72 -1.38
N MET A 218 12.99 13.91 -1.10
CA MET A 218 13.03 13.03 0.06
C MET A 218 14.41 13.03 0.71
N LEU A 219 14.40 12.97 2.04
CA LEU A 219 15.55 12.62 2.85
C LEU A 219 15.16 11.52 3.83
N TRP A 220 16.03 10.56 4.03
CA TRP A 220 15.90 9.49 4.98
C TRP A 220 17.23 9.27 5.72
N GLY A 221 17.19 9.00 7.01
CA GLY A 221 18.36 8.70 7.80
C GLY A 221 18.03 7.80 8.97
N GLY A 222 18.94 6.91 9.33
CA GLY A 222 18.76 5.99 10.44
C GLY A 222 20.07 5.45 11.01
N VAL A 223 19.98 5.07 12.28
CA VAL A 223 21.04 4.39 13.00
C VAL A 223 20.42 3.21 13.73
N GLN A 224 21.05 2.05 13.60
CA GLN A 224 20.73 0.84 14.33
C GLN A 224 21.97 0.37 15.07
N HIS A 225 21.82 0.00 16.33
CA HIS A 225 22.92 -0.47 17.15
C HIS A 225 22.57 -1.78 17.84
N GLN A 226 23.48 -2.75 17.78
CA GLN A 226 23.42 -3.99 18.53
C GLN A 226 24.18 -3.77 19.84
N PHE A 227 23.47 -3.76 20.97
CA PHE A 227 24.09 -3.52 22.29
C PHE A 227 24.77 -4.77 22.82
N ASP A 228 24.15 -5.94 22.61
CA ASP A 228 24.65 -7.27 22.92
C ASP A 228 23.95 -8.32 22.03
N ASP A 229 24.18 -9.60 22.25
CA ASP A 229 23.63 -10.69 21.44
C ASP A 229 22.09 -10.75 21.47
N ASN A 230 21.46 -10.16 22.47
CA ASN A 230 20.00 -10.23 22.67
C ASN A 230 19.29 -8.90 22.48
N PHE A 231 20.00 -7.79 22.54
CA PHE A 231 19.38 -6.47 22.63
C PHE A 231 19.90 -5.51 21.57
N SER A 232 18.99 -4.92 20.81
CA SER A 232 19.28 -3.89 19.81
C SER A 232 18.31 -2.73 19.89
N GLY A 233 18.68 -1.63 19.26
CA GLY A 233 17.81 -0.47 19.15
C GLY A 233 18.08 0.31 17.89
N PHE A 234 17.11 1.10 17.50
CA PHE A 234 17.21 1.97 16.32
C PHE A 234 16.58 3.33 16.56
N PHE A 235 17.07 4.30 15.82
CA PHE A 235 16.43 5.59 15.59
C PHE A 235 16.50 5.90 14.10
N ARG A 236 15.38 6.29 13.50
CA ARG A 236 15.32 6.66 12.10
C ARG A 236 14.29 7.76 11.87
N GLY A 237 14.46 8.46 10.77
CA GLY A 237 13.52 9.47 10.36
C GLY A 237 13.57 9.69 8.87
N TYR A 238 12.44 10.07 8.31
CA TYR A 238 12.34 10.50 6.93
C TYR A 238 11.43 11.71 6.79
N GLY A 239 11.68 12.45 5.73
CA GLY A 239 10.79 13.52 5.32
C GLY A 239 10.76 13.61 3.80
N TYR A 240 9.58 13.88 3.25
CA TYR A 240 9.43 14.19 1.85
C TYR A 240 8.43 15.32 1.62
N SER A 241 8.60 15.99 0.49
CA SER A 241 7.70 17.00 -0.02
C SER A 241 7.30 16.63 -1.43
N ALA A 242 6.01 16.44 -1.64
CA ALA A 242 5.40 16.24 -2.94
C ALA A 242 4.60 17.48 -3.34
N ASN A 243 4.70 17.86 -4.61
CA ASN A 243 3.95 18.96 -5.20
C ASN A 243 3.41 18.46 -6.55
N ALA A 244 2.12 18.55 -6.75
CA ALA A 244 1.42 18.12 -7.95
C ALA A 244 0.47 19.21 -8.44
N ASP A 245 0.61 19.55 -9.70
CA ASP A 245 -0.31 20.43 -10.40
C ASP A 245 -1.50 19.61 -10.90
N TYR A 246 -2.70 20.20 -10.98
CA TYR A 246 -3.90 19.54 -11.45
C TYR A 246 -4.88 20.53 -12.05
N ASP A 247 -5.69 20.09 -13.01
CA ASP A 247 -6.74 20.90 -13.57
C ASP A 247 -7.92 21.04 -12.61
N GLN A 248 -8.31 22.27 -12.36
CA GLN A 248 -9.60 22.55 -11.74
C GLN A 248 -10.72 22.24 -12.72
N GLY A 249 -11.63 21.40 -12.28
CA GLY A 249 -12.91 21.29 -12.95
C GLY A 249 -13.64 22.65 -12.96
N ASN A 250 -14.47 22.83 -13.96
CA ASN A 250 -15.16 24.03 -14.37
C ASN A 250 -16.23 24.57 -13.47
N TRP A 251 -15.96 24.73 -12.24
CA TRP A 251 -16.89 25.48 -11.39
C TRP A 251 -16.78 27.01 -11.56
N GLY A 252 -16.20 27.47 -12.68
CA GLY A 252 -16.35 28.84 -13.19
C GLY A 252 -15.65 29.94 -12.40
N TYR A 253 -14.71 29.62 -11.55
CA TYR A 253 -13.95 30.62 -10.79
C TYR A 253 -12.52 30.72 -11.34
N ALA A 254 -12.21 31.78 -12.04
CA ALA A 254 -10.83 32.14 -12.33
C ALA A 254 -10.06 32.30 -10.98
N GLY A 255 -8.94 31.59 -10.83
CA GLY A 255 -8.12 31.64 -9.63
C GLY A 255 -8.52 30.65 -8.52
N GLY A 256 -9.13 29.51 -8.88
CA GLY A 256 -9.32 28.41 -7.94
C GLY A 256 -8.03 27.65 -7.63
N ASN A 257 -8.12 26.64 -6.75
CA ASN A 257 -6.96 25.85 -6.36
C ASN A 257 -6.62 24.83 -7.46
N ASP A 258 -5.39 24.82 -7.91
CA ASP A 258 -4.83 24.02 -9.00
C ASP A 258 -3.51 23.34 -8.62
N GLU A 259 -3.09 23.46 -7.37
CA GLU A 259 -1.85 22.90 -6.84
C GLU A 259 -2.06 22.23 -5.49
N ASP A 260 -1.57 21.01 -5.38
CA ASP A 260 -1.54 20.21 -4.14
C ASP A 260 -0.09 20.06 -3.68
N GLN A 261 0.17 20.40 -2.41
CA GLN A 261 1.49 20.27 -1.82
C GLN A 261 1.45 19.58 -0.47
N SER A 262 2.06 18.41 -0.41
CA SER A 262 2.18 17.62 0.81
C SER A 262 3.59 17.68 1.39
N TYR A 263 3.67 17.83 2.71
CA TYR A 263 4.89 17.70 3.51
C TYR A 263 4.68 16.60 4.53
N THR A 264 5.41 15.51 4.39
CA THR A 264 5.38 14.38 5.33
C THR A 264 6.70 14.30 6.07
N GLN A 265 6.64 14.12 7.38
CA GLN A 265 7.78 13.75 8.21
C GLN A 265 7.38 12.65 9.18
N SER A 266 8.29 11.72 9.41
CA SER A 266 8.14 10.64 10.37
C SER A 266 9.44 10.39 11.11
N TRP A 267 9.34 10.16 12.41
CA TRP A 267 10.45 9.83 13.29
C TRP A 267 10.06 8.65 14.13
N ASP A 268 10.86 7.60 14.13
CA ASP A 268 10.61 6.44 14.95
C ASP A 268 11.88 5.93 15.64
N THR A 269 11.67 5.38 16.80
CA THR A 269 12.69 4.71 17.60
C THR A 269 12.11 3.41 18.14
N GLY A 270 12.97 2.43 18.30
CA GLY A 270 12.55 1.14 18.82
C GLY A 270 13.65 0.40 19.50
N LEU A 271 13.22 -0.55 20.33
CA LEU A 271 14.04 -1.49 21.05
C LEU A 271 13.59 -2.90 20.73
N HIS A 272 14.54 -3.78 20.50
CA HIS A 272 14.31 -5.20 20.25
C HIS A 272 15.05 -6.03 21.28
N TYR A 273 14.35 -7.01 21.79
CA TYR A 273 14.93 -8.06 22.63
C TYR A 273 14.61 -9.42 22.04
N HIS A 274 15.61 -10.29 21.99
CA HIS A 274 15.43 -11.67 21.56
C HIS A 274 16.25 -12.60 22.46
N SER A 275 15.62 -13.67 22.92
CA SER A 275 16.29 -14.72 23.70
C SER A 275 15.60 -16.06 23.51
N GLY A 276 16.26 -16.98 22.84
CA GLY A 276 15.72 -18.30 22.54
C GLY A 276 14.42 -18.24 21.74
N ILE A 277 13.33 -18.72 22.32
CA ILE A 277 12.00 -18.74 21.69
C ILE A 277 11.20 -17.44 21.85
N TYR A 278 11.69 -16.49 22.63
CA TYR A 278 10.98 -15.26 22.96
C TYR A 278 11.61 -14.05 22.28
N SER A 279 10.78 -13.20 21.72
CA SER A 279 11.16 -11.89 21.22
C SER A 279 10.16 -10.82 21.65
N SER A 280 10.65 -9.61 21.84
CA SER A 280 9.85 -8.44 22.22
C SER A 280 10.32 -7.22 21.48
N GLN A 281 9.37 -6.35 21.13
CA GLN A 281 9.63 -5.13 20.40
C GLN A 281 8.83 -3.98 21.00
N LEU A 282 9.48 -2.85 21.22
CA LEU A 282 8.85 -1.59 21.55
C LEU A 282 9.17 -0.57 20.45
N ILE A 283 8.16 0.05 19.87
CA ILE A 283 8.29 1.13 18.88
C ILE A 283 7.55 2.35 19.39
N ALA A 284 8.14 3.52 19.23
CA ALA A 284 7.49 4.81 19.37
C ALA A 284 7.71 5.63 18.09
N ASN A 285 6.64 6.21 17.57
CA ASN A 285 6.64 6.98 16.33
C ASN A 285 5.94 8.33 16.52
N TYR A 286 6.45 9.33 15.85
CA TYR A 286 5.81 10.62 15.63
C TYR A 286 5.75 10.91 14.13
N GLN A 287 4.57 11.23 13.64
CA GLN A 287 4.31 11.55 12.25
C GLN A 287 3.57 12.89 12.14
N ARG A 288 3.91 13.69 11.13
CA ARG A 288 3.15 14.88 10.78
C ARG A 288 3.05 15.00 9.27
N ILE A 289 1.84 15.24 8.80
CA ILE A 289 1.53 15.49 7.40
C ILE A 289 0.83 16.84 7.31
N LYS A 290 1.31 17.71 6.43
CA LYS A 290 0.67 18.95 6.04
C LYS A 290 0.31 18.88 4.58
N ASP A 291 -0.97 18.99 4.31
CA ASP A 291 -1.53 18.90 2.97
C ASP A 291 -2.19 20.23 2.60
N TYR A 292 -1.53 20.94 1.67
CA TYR A 292 -1.96 22.25 1.19
C TYR A 292 -2.61 22.10 -0.17
N ASN A 293 -3.78 22.69 -0.34
CA ASN A 293 -4.43 22.82 -1.63
C ASN A 293 -4.68 24.32 -1.89
N TYR A 294 -4.12 24.87 -2.96
CA TYR A 294 -4.06 26.30 -3.20
C TYR A 294 -3.97 26.65 -4.69
N SER A 295 -4.20 27.93 -5.00
CA SER A 295 -3.99 28.46 -6.35
C SER A 295 -2.50 28.76 -6.59
N SER A 296 -1.93 28.24 -7.67
CA SER A 296 -0.55 28.47 -8.09
C SER A 296 -0.26 29.96 -8.29
N ASP A 297 -1.21 30.71 -8.85
CA ASP A 297 -1.11 32.16 -9.07
C ASP A 297 -1.05 32.97 -7.76
N ALA A 298 -1.84 32.54 -6.76
CA ALA A 298 -1.95 33.26 -5.49
C ALA A 298 -0.92 32.80 -4.43
N GLY A 299 -0.46 31.55 -4.56
CA GLY A 299 0.48 30.91 -3.65
C GLY A 299 -0.14 30.37 -2.37
N ARG A 300 0.52 29.40 -1.76
CA ARG A 300 -0.01 28.58 -0.64
C ARG A 300 -0.34 29.30 0.66
N TYR A 301 -0.04 30.59 0.78
CA TYR A 301 -0.39 31.39 1.96
C TYR A 301 -1.49 32.41 1.68
N ALA A 302 -2.06 32.38 0.49
CA ALA A 302 -3.14 33.27 0.10
C ALA A 302 -4.48 32.86 0.72
N ALA A 303 -5.42 33.79 0.67
CA ALA A 303 -6.81 33.49 1.01
C ALA A 303 -7.37 32.45 0.02
N GLY A 304 -8.14 31.47 0.53
CA GLY A 304 -8.66 30.36 -0.27
C GLY A 304 -7.83 29.07 -0.19
N THR A 305 -6.60 29.13 0.30
CA THR A 305 -5.80 27.92 0.59
C THR A 305 -6.48 27.09 1.67
N THR A 306 -6.60 25.78 1.43
CA THR A 306 -6.95 24.82 2.47
C THR A 306 -5.70 24.11 2.99
N LEU A 307 -5.66 23.82 4.28
CA LEU A 307 -4.57 23.10 4.92
C LEU A 307 -5.14 22.04 5.85
N ASP A 308 -4.77 20.79 5.66
CA ASP A 308 -4.92 19.74 6.65
C ASP A 308 -3.55 19.48 7.30
N ASP A 309 -3.43 19.83 8.58
CA ASP A 309 -2.22 19.63 9.38
C ASP A 309 -2.51 18.49 10.37
N MET A 310 -2.07 17.29 10.04
CA MET A 310 -2.30 16.09 10.82
C MET A 310 -1.05 15.64 11.54
N GLU A 311 -1.17 15.47 12.85
CA GLU A 311 -0.14 14.85 13.69
C GLU A 311 -0.62 13.48 14.16
N GLN A 312 0.27 12.50 14.18
CA GLN A 312 0.04 11.18 14.75
C GLN A 312 1.18 10.81 15.70
N ARG A 313 0.82 10.27 16.84
CA ARG A 313 1.75 9.60 17.76
C ARG A 313 1.31 8.16 17.88
N TYR A 314 2.29 7.26 17.84
CA TYR A 314 2.03 5.83 17.90
C TYR A 314 3.04 5.15 18.80
N ILE A 315 2.58 4.29 19.68
CA ILE A 315 3.41 3.44 20.52
C ILE A 315 2.89 2.02 20.40
N GLN A 316 3.78 1.07 20.17
CA GLN A 316 3.46 -0.35 20.10
C GLN A 316 4.45 -1.14 20.93
N TRP A 317 3.93 -2.03 21.75
CA TRP A 317 4.70 -3.06 22.41
C TRP A 317 4.15 -4.43 22.04
N GLY A 318 4.95 -5.21 21.32
CA GLY A 318 4.62 -6.54 20.84
C GLY A 318 5.55 -7.59 21.42
N ASN A 319 5.01 -8.78 21.68
CA ASN A 319 5.74 -9.92 22.21
C ASN A 319 5.41 -11.14 21.38
N ASN A 320 6.39 -11.98 21.13
CA ASN A 320 6.22 -13.21 20.37
C ASN A 320 6.93 -14.38 21.05
N VAL A 321 6.27 -15.52 21.07
CA VAL A 321 6.81 -16.77 21.59
C VAL A 321 6.65 -17.85 20.53
N VAL A 322 7.76 -18.47 20.15
CA VAL A 322 7.73 -19.66 19.26
C VAL A 322 7.28 -20.86 20.07
N VAL A 323 6.24 -21.56 19.59
CA VAL A 323 5.64 -22.71 20.25
C VAL A 323 5.49 -23.84 19.25
N GLY A 324 6.20 -24.94 19.45
CA GLY A 324 6.14 -26.07 18.52
C GLY A 324 6.52 -25.67 17.08
N HIS A 325 5.62 -25.93 16.13
CA HIS A 325 5.76 -25.54 14.73
C HIS A 325 4.97 -24.26 14.39
N GLY A 326 4.90 -23.34 15.31
CA GLY A 326 4.19 -22.08 15.15
C GLY A 326 4.64 -21.02 16.13
N ALA A 327 3.84 -19.99 16.30
CA ALA A 327 4.11 -18.90 17.21
C ALA A 327 2.83 -18.29 17.77
N VAL A 328 2.94 -17.65 18.91
CA VAL A 328 1.90 -16.81 19.51
C VAL A 328 2.48 -15.42 19.73
N SER A 329 1.76 -14.40 19.23
CA SER A 329 2.13 -12.99 19.41
C SER A 329 1.00 -12.24 20.10
N GLY A 330 1.37 -11.37 21.03
CA GLY A 330 0.41 -10.51 21.73
C GLY A 330 1.03 -9.18 22.08
N GLY A 331 0.19 -8.16 22.17
CA GLY A 331 0.69 -6.84 22.46
C GLY A 331 -0.38 -5.79 22.60
N VAL A 332 0.09 -4.58 22.82
CA VAL A 332 -0.73 -3.38 22.93
C VAL A 332 -0.16 -2.30 22.04
N ASP A 333 -1.06 -1.55 21.40
CA ASP A 333 -0.70 -0.33 20.71
C ASP A 333 -1.60 0.84 21.14
N TRP A 334 -1.04 2.02 21.11
CA TRP A 334 -1.72 3.28 21.35
C TRP A 334 -1.43 4.24 20.21
N LYS A 335 -2.48 4.88 19.72
CA LYS A 335 -2.43 5.87 18.65
C LYS A 335 -3.19 7.12 19.07
N GLN A 336 -2.56 8.27 18.91
CA GLN A 336 -3.20 9.56 19.03
C GLN A 336 -3.16 10.28 17.69
N GLU A 337 -4.32 10.64 17.17
CA GLU A 337 -4.49 11.47 15.98
C GLU A 337 -4.90 12.86 16.38
N LYS A 338 -4.36 13.88 15.71
CA LYS A 338 -4.69 15.28 15.94
C LYS A 338 -4.74 16.00 14.60
N LEU A 339 -5.91 16.55 14.27
CA LEU A 339 -6.15 17.34 13.08
C LEU A 339 -6.34 18.80 13.44
N LYS A 340 -5.52 19.65 12.81
CA LYS A 340 -5.79 21.09 12.68
C LYS A 340 -6.23 21.30 11.24
N SER A 341 -7.53 21.42 11.05
CA SER A 341 -8.05 21.75 9.74
C SER A 341 -8.17 23.24 9.60
N SER A 342 -7.66 23.78 8.53
CA SER A 342 -7.90 25.16 8.15
C SER A 342 -8.57 25.21 6.78
N GLY A 343 -9.85 24.90 6.74
CA GLY A 343 -10.68 25.61 5.80
C GLY A 343 -10.79 27.04 6.32
N THR A 344 -10.71 27.99 5.47
CA THR A 344 -10.81 29.44 5.58
C THR A 344 -11.19 30.11 6.92
N THR A 345 -11.68 29.43 7.93
CA THR A 345 -12.21 30.04 9.18
C THR A 345 -12.03 29.25 10.47
N SER A 346 -11.60 27.95 10.45
CA SER A 346 -11.50 27.18 11.69
C SER A 346 -10.06 27.07 12.20
N THR A 347 -9.86 27.51 13.46
CA THR A 347 -8.62 27.27 14.23
C THR A 347 -8.77 26.06 15.16
N ASP A 348 -9.84 25.29 15.01
CA ASP A 348 -10.16 24.19 15.91
C ASP A 348 -9.19 23.04 15.74
N VAL A 349 -8.90 22.37 16.83
CA VAL A 349 -8.02 21.22 16.91
C VAL A 349 -8.83 20.04 17.39
N TYR A 350 -8.95 19.03 16.54
CA TYR A 350 -9.62 17.79 16.88
C TYR A 350 -8.59 16.72 17.23
N LYS A 351 -8.87 15.95 18.26
CA LYS A 351 -7.98 14.93 18.77
C LYS A 351 -8.76 13.64 19.03
N ARG A 352 -8.13 12.49 18.81
CA ARG A 352 -8.69 11.20 19.12
C ARG A 352 -7.60 10.23 19.54
N ASP A 353 -7.83 9.53 20.65
CA ASP A 353 -6.97 8.49 21.16
C ASP A 353 -7.61 7.11 20.90
N THR A 354 -6.81 6.15 20.46
CA THR A 354 -7.21 4.76 20.25
C THR A 354 -6.19 3.85 20.92
N THR A 355 -6.65 2.87 21.70
CA THR A 355 -5.80 1.84 22.32
C THR A 355 -6.28 0.48 21.88
N GLY A 356 -5.38 -0.36 21.37
CA GLY A 356 -5.68 -1.72 20.91
C GLY A 356 -4.90 -2.76 21.70
N LEU A 357 -5.56 -3.86 22.03
CA LEU A 357 -4.97 -5.06 22.62
C LEU A 357 -5.20 -6.23 21.69
N TYR A 358 -4.16 -6.95 21.29
CA TYR A 358 -4.28 -8.07 20.36
C TYR A 358 -3.58 -9.33 20.85
N LEU A 359 -4.10 -10.46 20.39
CA LEU A 359 -3.50 -11.78 20.51
C LEU A 359 -3.68 -12.52 19.18
N THR A 360 -2.60 -13.05 18.63
CA THR A 360 -2.64 -13.83 17.40
C THR A 360 -1.75 -15.06 17.55
N GLY A 361 -2.11 -16.15 16.91
CA GLY A 361 -1.30 -17.35 16.92
C GLY A 361 -1.52 -18.19 15.68
N GLN A 362 -0.47 -18.90 15.30
CA GLN A 362 -0.49 -19.90 14.25
C GLN A 362 0.20 -21.16 14.74
N GLN A 363 -0.37 -22.32 14.42
CA GLN A 363 0.23 -23.60 14.75
C GLN A 363 0.02 -24.59 13.61
N GLN A 364 1.09 -25.25 13.20
CA GLN A 364 1.02 -26.40 12.30
C GLN A 364 1.00 -27.70 13.12
N ILE A 365 0.02 -28.54 12.83
CA ILE A 365 -0.17 -29.87 13.41
C ILE A 365 -0.29 -30.84 12.25
N ASP A 366 0.76 -31.62 12.02
CA ASP A 366 0.90 -32.49 10.86
C ASP A 366 0.66 -31.73 9.54
N SER A 367 -0.35 -32.12 8.77
CA SER A 367 -0.71 -31.49 7.49
C SER A 367 -1.69 -30.30 7.63
N VAL A 368 -2.09 -29.94 8.87
CA VAL A 368 -3.06 -28.87 9.12
C VAL A 368 -2.36 -27.69 9.79
N THR A 369 -2.57 -26.52 9.24
CA THR A 369 -2.16 -25.24 9.86
C THR A 369 -3.40 -24.51 10.33
N LEU A 370 -3.40 -24.08 11.59
CA LEU A 370 -4.49 -23.31 12.21
C LEU A 370 -3.98 -21.92 12.58
N GLU A 371 -4.79 -20.92 12.31
CA GLU A 371 -4.53 -19.52 12.70
C GLU A 371 -5.75 -18.95 13.42
N ALA A 372 -5.53 -18.22 14.49
CA ALA A 372 -6.57 -17.48 15.20
C ALA A 372 -6.01 -16.15 15.71
N SER A 373 -6.81 -15.10 15.59
CA SER A 373 -6.47 -13.76 16.06
C SER A 373 -7.70 -13.10 16.68
N GLY A 374 -7.48 -12.34 17.74
CA GLY A 374 -8.48 -11.52 18.38
C GLY A 374 -7.89 -10.18 18.81
N ARG A 375 -8.69 -9.14 18.72
CA ARG A 375 -8.30 -7.77 19.06
C ARG A 375 -9.48 -7.00 19.63
N GLU A 376 -9.21 -6.22 20.66
CA GLU A 376 -10.12 -5.22 21.22
C GLU A 376 -9.50 -3.83 21.06
N ASP A 377 -10.20 -2.94 20.39
CA ASP A 377 -9.85 -1.53 20.24
C ASP A 377 -10.79 -0.67 21.08
N HIS A 378 -10.23 0.20 21.88
CA HIS A 378 -10.95 1.28 22.57
C HIS A 378 -10.66 2.61 21.86
N ASP A 379 -11.65 3.14 21.19
CA ASP A 379 -11.61 4.46 20.57
C ASP A 379 -12.31 5.47 21.49
N GLU A 380 -11.67 6.61 21.77
CA GLU A 380 -12.20 7.63 22.67
C GLU A 380 -13.61 8.12 22.27
N GLN A 381 -13.91 8.12 20.97
CA GLN A 381 -15.18 8.61 20.43
C GLN A 381 -16.21 7.48 20.23
N PHE A 382 -15.76 6.32 19.77
CA PHE A 382 -16.64 5.23 19.34
C PHE A 382 -16.75 4.09 20.37
N GLY A 383 -15.93 4.10 21.44
CA GLY A 383 -15.91 3.06 22.46
C GLY A 383 -15.19 1.79 22.02
N TRP A 384 -15.64 0.66 22.54
CA TRP A 384 -15.01 -0.65 22.32
C TRP A 384 -15.47 -1.30 21.02
N HIS A 385 -14.50 -1.84 20.25
CA HIS A 385 -14.73 -2.59 19.03
C HIS A 385 -13.86 -3.84 19.01
N GLY A 386 -14.53 -5.01 19.11
CA GLY A 386 -13.86 -6.31 19.01
C GLY A 386 -13.80 -6.81 17.58
N THR A 387 -12.63 -7.28 17.17
CA THR A 387 -12.45 -7.97 15.88
C THR A 387 -11.74 -9.30 16.09
N TRP A 388 -12.07 -10.28 15.24
CA TRP A 388 -11.46 -11.59 15.30
C TRP A 388 -11.38 -12.24 13.92
N GLN A 389 -10.43 -13.15 13.76
CA GLN A 389 -10.32 -13.98 12.58
C GLN A 389 -9.85 -15.37 12.92
N THR A 390 -10.22 -16.32 12.09
CA THR A 390 -9.71 -17.69 12.11
C THR A 390 -9.41 -18.14 10.70
N ALA A 391 -8.39 -18.97 10.56
CA ALA A 391 -8.07 -19.61 9.29
C ALA A 391 -7.58 -21.04 9.55
N ALA A 392 -7.84 -21.92 8.60
CA ALA A 392 -7.32 -23.27 8.57
C ALA A 392 -6.78 -23.57 7.18
N GLY A 393 -5.60 -24.17 7.10
CA GLY A 393 -5.00 -24.71 5.90
C GLY A 393 -4.80 -26.20 6.05
N TRP A 394 -5.17 -26.97 5.05
CA TRP A 394 -4.96 -28.41 5.03
C TRP A 394 -4.23 -28.85 3.76
N GLU A 395 -3.02 -29.34 3.94
CA GLU A 395 -2.26 -29.99 2.88
C GLU A 395 -2.74 -31.45 2.76
N PHE A 396 -3.72 -31.65 1.89
CA PHE A 396 -4.40 -32.95 1.73
C PHE A 396 -3.63 -33.93 0.84
N ILE A 397 -2.74 -33.41 -0.01
CA ILE A 397 -1.76 -34.13 -0.81
C ILE A 397 -0.50 -33.27 -0.84
N ASP A 398 0.68 -33.89 -0.88
CA ASP A 398 1.95 -33.19 -0.98
C ASP A 398 1.94 -32.17 -2.14
N GLY A 399 2.22 -30.91 -1.84
CA GLY A 399 2.17 -29.79 -2.77
C GLY A 399 0.78 -29.26 -3.12
N TYR A 400 -0.31 -29.72 -2.44
CA TYR A 400 -1.66 -29.18 -2.62
C TYR A 400 -2.31 -28.84 -1.27
N ARG A 401 -2.66 -27.59 -1.08
CA ARG A 401 -3.26 -27.06 0.13
C ARG A 401 -4.61 -26.40 -0.15
N THR A 402 -5.61 -26.70 0.67
CA THR A 402 -6.85 -25.91 0.73
C THR A 402 -6.83 -25.03 1.96
N THR A 403 -7.39 -23.84 1.84
CA THR A 403 -7.49 -22.88 2.94
C THR A 403 -8.94 -22.40 3.09
N LEU A 404 -9.35 -22.17 4.32
CA LEU A 404 -10.63 -21.55 4.65
C LEU A 404 -10.38 -20.51 5.74
N SER A 405 -10.91 -19.30 5.57
CA SER A 405 -10.81 -18.26 6.57
C SER A 405 -12.12 -17.51 6.74
N TYR A 406 -12.31 -16.99 7.95
CA TYR A 406 -13.36 -16.05 8.29
C TYR A 406 -12.76 -14.96 9.18
N GLY A 407 -13.16 -13.71 8.96
CA GLY A 407 -12.71 -12.61 9.79
C GLY A 407 -13.72 -11.46 9.81
N THR A 408 -13.60 -10.65 10.85
CA THR A 408 -14.32 -9.40 11.02
C THR A 408 -13.34 -8.22 10.92
N GLY A 409 -13.84 -7.06 10.57
CA GLY A 409 -13.06 -5.85 10.51
C GLY A 409 -13.90 -4.63 10.81
N PHE A 410 -13.26 -3.54 11.13
CA PHE A 410 -13.91 -2.24 11.26
C PHE A 410 -13.00 -1.12 10.78
N LEU A 411 -13.61 0.02 10.46
CA LEU A 411 -12.91 1.26 10.14
C LEU A 411 -13.62 2.42 10.82
N ALA A 412 -12.93 3.08 11.75
CA ALA A 412 -13.40 4.34 12.30
C ALA A 412 -13.34 5.45 11.24
N PRO A 413 -14.35 6.35 11.16
CA PRO A 413 -14.30 7.52 10.31
C PRO A 413 -13.03 8.33 10.58
N SER A 414 -12.41 8.90 9.55
CA SER A 414 -11.24 9.77 9.76
C SER A 414 -11.64 11.09 10.43
N LEU A 415 -10.69 11.72 11.11
CA LEU A 415 -10.92 13.08 11.64
C LEU A 415 -11.26 14.08 10.51
N GLY A 416 -10.70 13.88 9.30
CA GLY A 416 -11.03 14.68 8.13
C GLY A 416 -12.49 14.54 7.69
N GLN A 417 -13.02 13.31 7.67
CA GLN A 417 -14.43 13.06 7.33
C GLN A 417 -15.40 13.66 8.36
N GLN A 418 -14.99 13.70 9.62
CA GLN A 418 -15.84 14.20 10.71
C GLN A 418 -15.75 15.69 10.93
N TYR A 419 -14.55 16.28 10.79
CA TYR A 419 -14.24 17.65 11.22
C TYR A 419 -13.38 18.42 10.23
N GLY A 420 -13.04 17.83 9.09
CA GLY A 420 -12.22 18.48 8.06
C GLY A 420 -12.91 19.68 7.42
N ALA A 421 -12.13 20.48 6.72
CA ALA A 421 -12.68 21.59 5.94
C ALA A 421 -13.58 21.06 4.81
N GLU A 422 -14.61 21.82 4.49
CA GLU A 422 -15.38 21.57 3.28
C GLU A 422 -14.47 21.70 2.05
N ARG A 423 -14.48 20.67 1.21
CA ARG A 423 -13.75 20.66 -0.06
C ARG A 423 -14.68 20.14 -1.16
N PHE A 424 -14.63 20.78 -2.32
CA PHE A 424 -15.46 20.39 -3.47
C PHE A 424 -16.97 20.32 -3.16
N GLY A 425 -17.45 21.16 -2.25
CA GLY A 425 -18.86 21.19 -1.82
C GLY A 425 -19.27 20.04 -0.89
N ILE A 426 -18.32 19.21 -0.42
CA ILE A 426 -18.57 18.11 0.50
C ILE A 426 -18.20 18.54 1.91
N ALA A 427 -19.21 18.65 2.78
CA ALA A 427 -19.04 18.98 4.19
C ALA A 427 -18.66 17.75 5.03
N SER A 428 -17.89 17.97 6.09
CA SER A 428 -17.63 16.94 7.10
C SER A 428 -18.90 16.63 7.90
N ASN A 429 -18.94 15.42 8.49
CA ASN A 429 -20.08 14.98 9.30
C ASN A 429 -19.62 14.33 10.61
N PRO A 430 -19.76 15.01 11.76
CA PRO A 430 -19.35 14.48 13.06
C PRO A 430 -20.18 13.27 13.54
N ASN A 431 -21.32 12.99 12.91
CA ASN A 431 -22.24 11.91 13.29
C ASN A 431 -21.98 10.60 12.55
N LEU A 432 -20.89 10.50 11.79
CA LEU A 432 -20.50 9.26 11.11
C LEU A 432 -20.25 8.13 12.12
N LYS A 433 -20.68 6.93 11.73
CA LYS A 433 -20.45 5.69 12.47
C LYS A 433 -19.32 4.89 11.86
N PRO A 434 -18.62 4.06 12.64
CA PRO A 434 -17.65 3.13 12.09
C PRO A 434 -18.28 2.18 11.06
N GLU A 435 -17.50 1.87 10.03
CA GLU A 435 -17.82 0.80 9.09
C GLU A 435 -17.44 -0.54 9.72
N GLU A 436 -18.23 -1.55 9.49
CA GLU A 436 -18.01 -2.92 9.98
C GLU A 436 -18.00 -3.90 8.82
N SER A 437 -17.18 -4.93 8.89
CA SER A 437 -17.12 -5.95 7.85
C SER A 437 -17.09 -7.37 8.38
N LYS A 438 -17.63 -8.29 7.57
CA LYS A 438 -17.51 -9.75 7.71
C LYS A 438 -17.02 -10.32 6.40
N GLN A 439 -16.10 -11.27 6.47
CA GLN A 439 -15.41 -11.77 5.29
C GLN A 439 -15.22 -13.28 5.36
N TRP A 440 -15.46 -13.94 4.22
CA TRP A 440 -15.17 -15.35 3.98
C TRP A 440 -14.19 -15.48 2.83
N GLU A 441 -13.23 -16.37 2.97
CA GLU A 441 -12.36 -16.76 1.87
C GLU A 441 -12.12 -18.27 1.88
N ALA A 442 -12.20 -18.87 0.70
CA ALA A 442 -11.75 -20.24 0.44
C ALA A 442 -10.66 -20.21 -0.63
N GLY A 443 -9.57 -20.90 -0.37
CA GLY A 443 -8.42 -21.01 -1.25
C GLY A 443 -8.09 -22.44 -1.60
N LEU A 444 -7.56 -22.64 -2.79
CA LEU A 444 -6.93 -23.89 -3.23
C LEU A 444 -5.62 -23.50 -3.94
N GLU A 445 -4.54 -24.10 -3.54
CA GLU A 445 -3.23 -23.86 -4.12
C GLU A 445 -2.50 -25.17 -4.37
N GLY A 446 -1.61 -25.16 -5.32
CA GLY A 446 -0.88 -26.36 -5.64
C GLY A 446 0.23 -26.18 -6.67
N LEU A 447 1.09 -27.19 -6.73
CA LEU A 447 2.14 -27.33 -7.73
C LEU A 447 1.73 -28.43 -8.71
N THR A 448 1.26 -28.02 -9.90
CA THR A 448 0.85 -28.96 -10.96
C THR A 448 1.86 -28.94 -12.09
N GLY A 449 2.71 -29.97 -12.17
CA GLY A 449 3.85 -29.97 -13.06
C GLY A 449 4.80 -28.81 -12.73
N PRO A 450 5.12 -27.91 -13.69
CA PRO A 450 5.97 -26.75 -13.44
C PRO A 450 5.17 -25.52 -12.95
N VAL A 451 3.85 -25.60 -12.84
CA VAL A 451 2.97 -24.47 -12.50
C VAL A 451 2.70 -24.44 -11.02
N ASP A 452 3.15 -23.38 -10.34
CA ASP A 452 2.73 -23.02 -9.01
C ASP A 452 1.52 -22.07 -9.12
N TRP A 453 0.39 -22.44 -8.50
CA TRP A 453 -0.85 -21.69 -8.67
C TRP A 453 -1.69 -21.61 -7.40
N ARG A 454 -2.51 -20.56 -7.34
CA ARG A 454 -3.53 -20.36 -6.29
C ARG A 454 -4.83 -19.87 -6.90
N LEU A 455 -5.95 -20.44 -6.42
CA LEU A 455 -7.31 -19.98 -6.66
C LEU A 455 -7.91 -19.53 -5.34
N SER A 456 -8.43 -18.32 -5.27
CA SER A 456 -9.15 -17.77 -4.11
C SER A 456 -10.56 -17.35 -4.51
N ALA A 457 -11.54 -17.73 -3.70
CA ALA A 457 -12.91 -17.24 -3.78
C ALA A 457 -13.24 -16.51 -2.47
N TYR A 458 -13.77 -15.30 -2.56
CA TYR A 458 -14.02 -14.47 -1.38
C TYR A 458 -15.35 -13.72 -1.44
N ARG A 459 -15.85 -13.39 -0.25
CA ARG A 459 -17.04 -12.56 -0.05
C ARG A 459 -16.82 -11.61 1.13
N TYR A 460 -17.05 -10.32 0.89
CA TYR A 460 -17.05 -9.26 1.89
C TYR A 460 -18.46 -8.72 2.03
N GLU A 461 -18.90 -8.50 3.26
CA GLU A 461 -20.12 -7.78 3.60
C GLU A 461 -19.70 -6.59 4.47
N ILE A 462 -19.95 -5.37 3.99
CA ILE A 462 -19.55 -4.12 4.67
C ILE A 462 -20.82 -3.38 5.03
N GLN A 463 -20.96 -3.02 6.30
CA GLN A 463 -22.09 -2.27 6.84
C GLN A 463 -21.66 -0.86 7.22
N ASN A 464 -22.61 0.08 7.26
CA ASN A 464 -22.36 1.49 7.56
C ASN A 464 -21.30 2.12 6.64
N LEU A 465 -21.19 1.68 5.40
CA LEU A 465 -20.20 2.19 4.44
C LEU A 465 -20.31 3.71 4.37
N ILE A 466 -19.18 4.41 4.52
CA ILE A 466 -19.13 5.86 4.40
C ILE A 466 -19.05 6.24 2.93
N ASP A 467 -19.97 7.06 2.49
CA ASP A 467 -20.03 7.63 1.16
C ASP A 467 -20.29 9.14 1.25
N TYR A 468 -20.32 9.82 0.14
CA TYR A 468 -20.63 11.25 0.06
C TYR A 468 -21.55 11.53 -1.12
N ASP A 469 -22.39 12.52 -0.94
CA ASP A 469 -23.16 13.14 -2.00
C ASP A 469 -22.70 14.61 -2.19
N ASN A 470 -23.47 15.39 -2.95
CA ASN A 470 -23.14 16.78 -3.23
C ASN A 470 -23.14 17.69 -2.00
N ASN A 471 -23.41 17.20 -0.81
CA ASN A 471 -23.57 18.03 0.38
C ASN A 471 -22.65 17.61 1.54
N ALA A 472 -22.55 16.31 1.87
CA ALA A 472 -21.82 15.86 3.05
C ALA A 472 -21.49 14.35 2.99
N TYR A 473 -20.60 13.93 3.89
CA TYR A 473 -20.39 12.52 4.19
C TYR A 473 -21.57 11.92 4.94
N TYR A 474 -21.90 10.67 4.63
CA TYR A 474 -22.97 9.92 5.33
C TYR A 474 -22.67 8.41 5.30
N ASN A 475 -23.34 7.65 6.16
CA ASN A 475 -23.25 6.20 6.13
C ASN A 475 -24.38 5.64 5.25
N VAL A 476 -24.03 4.89 4.19
CA VAL A 476 -24.97 4.04 3.45
C VAL A 476 -25.21 2.74 4.19
N LYS A 477 -26.24 1.96 3.84
CA LYS A 477 -26.60 0.78 4.60
C LYS A 477 -25.59 -0.33 4.51
N SER A 478 -25.26 -0.81 3.30
CA SER A 478 -24.30 -1.91 3.13
C SER A 478 -23.79 -2.05 1.69
N ALA A 479 -22.67 -2.77 1.55
CA ALA A 479 -22.15 -3.22 0.27
C ALA A 479 -21.70 -4.69 0.37
N THR A 480 -21.95 -5.46 -0.68
CA THR A 480 -21.49 -6.84 -0.82
C THR A 480 -20.51 -6.95 -1.98
N ILE A 481 -19.34 -7.53 -1.71
CA ILE A 481 -18.31 -7.77 -2.72
C ILE A 481 -18.04 -9.27 -2.81
N LYS A 482 -18.11 -9.82 -4.02
CA LYS A 482 -17.76 -11.22 -4.30
C LYS A 482 -16.70 -11.27 -5.37
N GLY A 483 -15.76 -12.19 -5.26
CA GLY A 483 -14.74 -12.32 -6.27
C GLY A 483 -14.07 -13.68 -6.34
N LEU A 484 -13.42 -13.86 -7.48
CA LEU A 484 -12.54 -14.99 -7.80
C LEU A 484 -11.20 -14.42 -8.27
N GLU A 485 -10.13 -15.00 -7.80
CA GLU A 485 -8.78 -14.63 -8.15
C GLU A 485 -7.96 -15.89 -8.38
N TRP A 486 -7.33 -15.99 -9.53
CA TRP A 486 -6.38 -17.04 -9.86
C TRP A 486 -5.02 -16.43 -10.16
N THR A 487 -3.99 -16.98 -9.55
CA THR A 487 -2.60 -16.62 -9.81
C THR A 487 -1.82 -17.86 -10.20
N GLY A 488 -0.92 -17.75 -11.16
CA GLY A 488 -0.08 -18.85 -11.57
C GLY A 488 1.30 -18.37 -12.01
N ASN A 489 2.31 -19.11 -11.60
CA ASN A 489 3.72 -18.90 -11.91
C ASN A 489 4.28 -20.14 -12.60
N ILE A 490 5.04 -19.94 -13.67
CA ILE A 490 5.71 -21.01 -14.39
C ILE A 490 7.04 -20.51 -14.94
N THR A 491 8.06 -21.37 -14.90
CA THR A 491 9.34 -21.12 -15.56
C THR A 491 9.49 -22.04 -16.76
N THR A 492 9.67 -21.47 -17.95
CA THR A 492 9.87 -22.20 -19.20
C THR A 492 11.24 -21.83 -19.79
N GLY A 493 12.24 -22.69 -19.57
CA GLY A 493 13.62 -22.38 -19.94
C GLY A 493 14.13 -21.13 -19.22
N PRO A 494 14.55 -20.06 -19.93
CA PRO A 494 15.03 -18.82 -19.32
C PRO A 494 13.91 -17.81 -19.02
N VAL A 495 12.64 -18.16 -19.27
CA VAL A 495 11.50 -17.24 -19.16
C VAL A 495 10.65 -17.58 -17.95
N GLU A 496 10.40 -16.59 -17.14
CA GLU A 496 9.45 -16.63 -16.03
C GLU A 496 8.15 -16.00 -16.47
N HIS A 497 7.03 -16.62 -16.09
CA HIS A 497 5.68 -16.20 -16.41
C HIS A 497 4.90 -16.04 -15.12
N HIS A 498 4.24 -14.89 -14.96
CA HIS A 498 3.33 -14.63 -13.88
C HIS A 498 1.98 -14.20 -14.46
N LEU A 499 0.92 -14.96 -14.17
CA LEU A 499 -0.42 -14.68 -14.67
C LEU A 499 -1.38 -14.51 -13.51
N THR A 500 -2.13 -13.41 -13.53
CA THR A 500 -3.26 -13.15 -12.62
C THR A 500 -4.53 -12.97 -13.43
N LEU A 501 -5.55 -13.74 -13.06
CA LEU A 501 -6.91 -13.60 -13.56
C LEU A 501 -7.81 -13.23 -12.39
N GLN A 502 -8.59 -12.17 -12.51
CA GLN A 502 -9.51 -11.78 -11.46
C GLN A 502 -10.88 -11.39 -11.97
N TYR A 503 -11.88 -11.73 -11.18
CA TYR A 503 -13.25 -11.29 -11.33
C TYR A 503 -13.76 -10.78 -9.99
N VAL A 504 -14.37 -9.59 -9.97
CA VAL A 504 -14.96 -8.98 -8.79
C VAL A 504 -16.33 -8.39 -9.12
N ASP A 505 -17.29 -8.58 -8.23
CA ASP A 505 -18.65 -8.02 -8.33
C ASP A 505 -18.96 -7.21 -7.05
N PRO A 506 -18.52 -5.94 -6.97
CA PRO A 506 -18.72 -5.07 -5.83
C PRO A 506 -20.04 -4.32 -5.99
N ARG A 507 -21.03 -4.55 -5.11
CA ARG A 507 -22.36 -3.98 -5.21
C ARG A 507 -22.77 -3.22 -3.96
N ASP A 508 -23.40 -2.10 -4.18
CA ASP A 508 -24.27 -1.45 -3.21
C ASP A 508 -25.54 -2.32 -3.03
N ASP A 509 -25.85 -2.70 -1.81
CA ASP A 509 -26.95 -3.65 -1.52
C ASP A 509 -28.34 -2.99 -1.62
N GLU A 510 -28.44 -1.67 -1.51
CA GLU A 510 -29.70 -0.94 -1.63
C GLU A 510 -30.10 -0.75 -3.11
N THR A 511 -29.16 -0.30 -3.91
CA THR A 511 -29.39 0.04 -5.31
C THR A 511 -29.08 -1.11 -6.26
N ASN A 512 -28.37 -2.14 -5.79
CA ASN A 512 -27.81 -3.23 -6.57
C ASN A 512 -26.86 -2.77 -7.70
N LYS A 513 -26.39 -1.53 -7.67
CA LYS A 513 -25.44 -0.99 -8.64
C LYS A 513 -24.02 -1.42 -8.31
N ILE A 514 -23.18 -1.48 -9.34
CA ILE A 514 -21.74 -1.69 -9.18
C ILE A 514 -21.13 -0.42 -8.55
N LEU A 515 -20.26 -0.59 -7.57
CA LEU A 515 -19.48 0.51 -7.00
C LEU A 515 -18.55 1.11 -8.07
N TYR A 516 -18.40 2.42 -8.08
CA TYR A 516 -17.63 3.14 -9.10
C TYR A 516 -16.13 2.81 -9.07
N ARG A 517 -15.48 2.99 -10.23
CA ARG A 517 -14.03 2.88 -10.44
C ARG A 517 -13.42 1.49 -10.23
N ARG A 518 -14.25 0.44 -10.14
CA ARG A 518 -13.79 -0.96 -10.03
C ARG A 518 -14.10 -1.74 -11.30
N ALA A 519 -13.05 -2.29 -11.91
CA ALA A 519 -13.22 -3.18 -13.05
C ALA A 519 -13.64 -4.57 -12.60
N LYS A 520 -14.71 -5.12 -13.19
CA LYS A 520 -15.18 -6.47 -12.85
C LYS A 520 -14.19 -7.56 -13.25
N GLN A 521 -13.39 -7.32 -14.27
CA GLN A 521 -12.47 -8.32 -14.83
C GLN A 521 -11.11 -7.67 -15.05
N GLN A 522 -10.05 -8.35 -14.64
CA GLN A 522 -8.69 -7.95 -14.96
C GLN A 522 -7.84 -9.17 -15.31
N VAL A 523 -6.90 -8.96 -16.20
CA VAL A 523 -5.84 -9.92 -16.54
C VAL A 523 -4.52 -9.18 -16.42
N LYS A 524 -3.60 -9.74 -15.65
CA LYS A 524 -2.23 -9.24 -15.51
C LYS A 524 -1.30 -10.36 -15.92
N TYR A 525 -0.46 -10.12 -16.91
CA TYR A 525 0.50 -11.10 -17.37
C TYR A 525 1.87 -10.47 -17.49
N GLU A 526 2.81 -11.02 -16.77
CA GLU A 526 4.21 -10.61 -16.77
C GLU A 526 5.07 -11.74 -17.30
N LEU A 527 5.96 -11.37 -18.21
CA LEU A 527 7.02 -12.20 -18.75
C LEU A 527 8.35 -11.54 -18.46
N ASN A 528 9.26 -12.25 -17.84
CA ASN A 528 10.62 -11.76 -17.66
C ASN A 528 11.64 -12.85 -17.92
N GLY A 529 12.84 -12.44 -18.26
CA GLY A 529 13.91 -13.37 -18.55
C GLY A 529 15.22 -12.66 -18.84
N GLN A 530 16.21 -13.45 -19.16
CA GLN A 530 17.55 -13.00 -19.49
C GLN A 530 18.07 -13.70 -20.72
N VAL A 531 18.64 -12.93 -21.64
CA VAL A 531 19.35 -13.44 -22.81
C VAL A 531 20.78 -12.91 -22.76
N TYR A 532 21.75 -13.79 -22.49
CA TYR A 532 23.11 -13.42 -22.08
C TYR A 532 23.03 -12.48 -20.86
N ASP A 533 23.61 -11.27 -20.97
CA ASP A 533 23.58 -10.26 -19.90
C ASP A 533 22.40 -9.27 -20.03
N LEU A 534 21.59 -9.37 -21.09
CA LEU A 534 20.42 -8.52 -21.29
C LEU A 534 19.21 -9.09 -20.56
N GLY A 535 18.81 -8.45 -19.48
CA GLY A 535 17.53 -8.68 -18.82
C GLY A 535 16.39 -7.97 -19.56
N TRP A 536 15.23 -8.61 -19.61
CA TRP A 536 14.04 -8.06 -20.23
C TRP A 536 12.78 -8.40 -19.44
N ASP A 537 11.79 -7.52 -19.53
CA ASP A 537 10.47 -7.63 -18.90
C ASP A 537 9.40 -7.16 -19.89
N VAL A 538 8.32 -7.92 -20.01
CA VAL A 538 7.14 -7.57 -20.80
C VAL A 538 5.92 -7.75 -19.93
N THR A 539 5.11 -6.72 -19.81
CA THR A 539 3.89 -6.75 -19.00
C THR A 539 2.68 -6.45 -19.87
N TYR A 540 1.64 -7.25 -19.70
CA TYR A 540 0.31 -7.01 -20.25
C TYR A 540 -0.69 -6.82 -19.12
N HIS A 541 -1.49 -5.75 -19.20
CA HIS A 541 -2.56 -5.48 -18.26
C HIS A 541 -3.86 -5.18 -19.00
N TYR A 542 -4.84 -6.05 -18.84
CA TYR A 542 -6.21 -5.81 -19.27
C TYR A 542 -7.06 -5.41 -18.08
N ILE A 543 -7.74 -4.28 -18.20
CA ILE A 543 -8.72 -3.76 -17.24
C ILE A 543 -10.06 -3.75 -17.96
N GLY A 544 -11.04 -4.48 -17.42
CA GLY A 544 -12.38 -4.57 -17.98
C GLY A 544 -13.18 -3.28 -17.84
N LYS A 545 -14.44 -3.33 -18.26
CA LYS A 545 -15.38 -2.22 -18.11
C LYS A 545 -15.56 -1.86 -16.64
N ARG A 546 -15.64 -0.57 -16.37
CA ARG A 546 -15.94 0.01 -15.07
C ARG A 546 -16.93 1.17 -15.22
N TYR A 547 -17.49 1.59 -14.10
CA TYR A 547 -18.39 2.73 -14.05
C TYR A 547 -17.75 3.86 -13.26
N ASP A 548 -18.06 5.10 -13.63
CA ASP A 548 -17.73 6.30 -12.88
C ASP A 548 -18.92 7.26 -12.89
N TYR A 549 -18.82 8.35 -12.18
CA TYR A 549 -19.88 9.33 -12.09
C TYR A 549 -19.45 10.65 -12.73
N ASP A 550 -20.24 11.10 -13.71
CA ASP A 550 -20.13 12.40 -14.35
C ASP A 550 -20.90 13.41 -13.48
N TYR A 551 -20.15 14.17 -12.68
CA TYR A 551 -20.72 15.13 -11.75
C TYR A 551 -21.37 16.33 -12.47
N ASP A 552 -20.84 16.72 -13.63
CA ASP A 552 -21.36 17.87 -14.42
C ASP A 552 -22.75 17.58 -14.97
N ASN A 553 -22.99 16.35 -15.43
CA ASN A 553 -24.25 15.93 -16.00
C ASN A 553 -25.09 15.03 -15.08
N SER A 554 -24.65 14.83 -13.83
CA SER A 554 -25.32 14.01 -12.80
C SER A 554 -25.73 12.62 -13.30
N ARG A 555 -24.81 11.92 -14.00
CA ARG A 555 -25.08 10.61 -14.60
C ARG A 555 -23.95 9.61 -14.38
N THR A 556 -24.30 8.34 -14.33
CA THR A 556 -23.32 7.26 -14.39
C THR A 556 -22.78 7.12 -15.81
N VAL A 557 -21.47 7.06 -15.96
CA VAL A 557 -20.77 6.81 -17.21
C VAL A 557 -20.13 5.43 -17.22
N ASN A 558 -20.04 4.84 -18.42
CA ASN A 558 -19.41 3.54 -18.62
C ASN A 558 -18.06 3.75 -19.31
N MET A 559 -16.99 3.46 -18.61
CA MET A 559 -15.63 3.47 -19.13
C MET A 559 -15.31 2.12 -19.78
N GLY A 560 -14.86 2.15 -21.03
CA GLY A 560 -14.54 0.95 -21.81
C GLY A 560 -13.37 0.14 -21.22
N GLY A 561 -13.22 -1.08 -21.73
CA GLY A 561 -12.06 -1.91 -21.38
C GLY A 561 -10.75 -1.35 -21.94
N LEU A 562 -9.66 -1.57 -21.22
CA LEU A 562 -8.33 -1.05 -21.49
C LEU A 562 -7.31 -2.19 -21.55
N SER A 563 -6.43 -2.17 -22.55
CA SER A 563 -5.29 -3.10 -22.65
C SER A 563 -4.00 -2.30 -22.78
N LEU A 564 -3.07 -2.52 -21.87
CA LEU A 564 -1.77 -1.86 -21.84
C LEU A 564 -0.64 -2.87 -21.93
N TRP A 565 0.43 -2.49 -22.61
CA TRP A 565 1.66 -3.24 -22.72
C TRP A 565 2.83 -2.36 -22.33
N ASP A 566 3.70 -2.89 -21.46
CA ASP A 566 4.96 -2.26 -21.09
C ASP A 566 6.12 -3.18 -21.43
N VAL A 567 7.26 -2.62 -21.81
CA VAL A 567 8.50 -3.35 -22.08
C VAL A 567 9.65 -2.68 -21.36
N GLY A 568 10.41 -3.46 -20.61
CA GLY A 568 11.61 -3.04 -19.90
C GLY A 568 12.84 -3.82 -20.35
N LEU A 569 13.98 -3.16 -20.38
CA LEU A 569 15.29 -3.75 -20.66
C LEU A 569 16.29 -3.32 -19.59
N SER A 570 17.23 -4.18 -19.25
CA SER A 570 18.33 -3.88 -18.34
C SER A 570 19.61 -4.55 -18.82
N TYR A 571 20.74 -3.81 -18.78
CA TYR A 571 22.03 -4.33 -19.19
C TYR A 571 23.13 -3.90 -18.20
N PRO A 572 23.83 -4.83 -17.55
CA PRO A 572 24.97 -4.53 -16.71
C PRO A 572 26.19 -4.23 -17.59
N VAL A 573 26.50 -2.95 -17.76
CA VAL A 573 27.66 -2.50 -18.54
C VAL A 573 28.98 -2.88 -17.86
N THR A 574 28.99 -2.84 -16.52
CA THR A 574 30.07 -3.32 -15.67
C THR A 574 29.47 -3.98 -14.41
N SER A 575 30.30 -4.55 -13.54
CA SER A 575 29.87 -5.05 -12.23
C SER A 575 29.26 -3.97 -11.31
N HIS A 576 29.41 -2.69 -11.65
CA HIS A 576 28.96 -1.56 -10.83
C HIS A 576 28.01 -0.60 -11.57
N LEU A 577 27.79 -0.82 -12.87
CA LEU A 577 26.95 0.06 -13.69
C LEU A 577 25.92 -0.76 -14.47
N THR A 578 24.67 -0.53 -14.22
CA THR A 578 23.54 -1.08 -14.99
C THR A 578 22.79 0.04 -15.69
N VAL A 579 22.54 -0.12 -16.99
CA VAL A 579 21.70 0.78 -17.79
C VAL A 579 20.34 0.11 -17.97
N ARG A 580 19.27 0.89 -17.76
CA ARG A 580 17.89 0.42 -17.89
C ARG A 580 17.10 1.30 -18.82
N GLY A 581 16.16 0.74 -19.55
CA GLY A 581 15.21 1.47 -20.39
C GLY A 581 13.83 0.84 -20.34
N LYS A 582 12.77 1.67 -20.35
CA LYS A 582 11.38 1.22 -20.33
C LYS A 582 10.54 2.01 -21.31
N ILE A 583 9.65 1.31 -21.98
CA ILE A 583 8.55 1.89 -22.74
C ILE A 583 7.26 1.42 -22.06
N ALA A 584 6.56 2.33 -21.40
CA ALA A 584 5.23 2.08 -20.87
C ALA A 584 4.19 2.45 -21.94
N ASN A 585 3.04 1.75 -21.95
CA ASN A 585 1.99 1.94 -22.95
C ASN A 585 2.56 1.85 -24.37
N LEU A 586 3.18 0.73 -24.69
CA LEU A 586 3.93 0.49 -25.93
C LEU A 586 3.17 0.85 -27.22
N PHE A 587 1.84 0.73 -27.22
CA PHE A 587 0.99 1.01 -28.38
C PHE A 587 0.37 2.40 -28.34
N ASP A 588 0.86 3.29 -27.47
CA ASP A 588 0.44 4.70 -27.36
C ASP A 588 -1.08 4.87 -27.32
N LYS A 589 -1.73 4.07 -26.46
CA LYS A 589 -3.18 4.08 -26.34
C LYS A 589 -3.63 5.23 -25.46
N ASP A 590 -4.54 6.06 -25.95
CA ASP A 590 -5.22 7.05 -25.12
C ASP A 590 -6.17 6.34 -24.16
N TYR A 591 -6.09 6.66 -22.87
CA TYR A 591 -6.93 6.07 -21.85
C TYR A 591 -7.06 6.94 -20.60
N GLU A 592 -8.15 6.73 -19.90
CA GLU A 592 -8.47 7.33 -18.61
C GLU A 592 -8.77 6.23 -17.60
N THR A 593 -8.43 6.45 -16.34
CA THR A 593 -8.76 5.56 -15.21
C THR A 593 -9.89 6.12 -14.36
N VAL A 594 -10.19 7.39 -14.50
CA VAL A 594 -11.27 8.18 -13.88
C VAL A 594 -11.93 8.98 -14.99
N TYR A 595 -13.24 9.21 -14.90
CA TYR A 595 -13.98 10.06 -15.83
C TYR A 595 -13.93 11.52 -15.39
#